data_152586d51caa7ead26247a12c74cbc60
#
_entry.id   152586d51caa7ead26247a12c74cbc60
#
_cell.length_a   1.000
_cell.length_b   1.000
_cell.length_c   1.000
_cell.angle_alpha   90.00
_cell.angle_beta   90.00
_cell.angle_gamma   90.00
#
_symmetry.space_group_name_H-M   'P 1'
#
loop_
_entity.id
_entity.type
_entity.pdbx_description
1 polymer ?
#
loop_
_entity_poly.entity_id
_entity_poly.type
_entity_poly.pdbx_seq_one_letter_code
_entity_poly.pdbx_strand_id
1 'polypeptide(L)'
;MTEQLIASAGLLESTSLDTCRIYLVRHGTTTMNVENRYRGRRDVPLDAQGYQDAVNAARQLSGAGLTAVYTGPLRRTIATAQIIADEARVPDLRILHGLNNVDYGAWEGLTSTEAESYDPELFALYRTAPDRAVCPIGERLSDAQDRAIAAMSLMGTRHPGEAIAAVTHAVMIRLIVARLTGASGETWRIPVGRGSLTMFQIADGVIRIHALPDGDDVD
;
A
#
# COMPACT_ATOMS: atom_id res chain seq x y z
N MET A 1 -2.09 -9.87 -19.04
CA MET A 1 -3.01 -9.97 -17.89
C MET A 1 -3.21 -8.62 -17.17
N THR A 2 -2.18 -7.81 -17.01
CA THR A 2 -2.24 -6.49 -16.32
C THR A 2 -3.14 -5.48 -17.06
N GLU A 3 -3.11 -5.45 -18.38
CA GLU A 3 -3.94 -4.56 -19.22
C GLU A 3 -5.43 -4.90 -19.18
N GLN A 4 -5.79 -6.17 -19.01
CA GLN A 4 -7.19 -6.59 -18.90
C GLN A 4 -7.84 -6.21 -17.57
N LEU A 5 -7.08 -6.10 -16.49
CA LEU A 5 -7.57 -5.64 -15.18
C LEU A 5 -7.92 -4.14 -15.19
N ILE A 6 -7.19 -3.35 -15.97
CA ILE A 6 -7.43 -1.90 -16.11
C ILE A 6 -8.63 -1.63 -17.03
N ALA A 7 -8.81 -2.43 -18.09
CA ALA A 7 -9.91 -2.25 -19.05
C ALA A 7 -11.31 -2.51 -18.44
N SER A 8 -11.40 -3.33 -17.38
CA SER A 8 -12.68 -3.58 -16.68
C SER A 8 -13.05 -2.48 -15.67
N ALA A 9 -12.11 -1.62 -15.30
CA ALA A 9 -12.30 -0.55 -14.31
C ALA A 9 -12.82 0.79 -14.89
N GLY A 10 -13.26 0.81 -16.15
CA GLY A 10 -13.92 1.96 -16.79
C GLY A 10 -13.07 3.23 -16.82
N LEU A 11 -12.19 3.34 -17.81
CA LEU A 11 -11.50 4.58 -18.18
C LEU A 11 -12.53 5.61 -18.68
N LEU A 12 -13.07 6.42 -17.76
CA LEU A 12 -13.62 7.72 -18.10
C LEU A 12 -12.64 8.77 -17.58
N GLU A 13 -12.02 9.50 -18.50
CA GLU A 13 -11.27 10.73 -18.18
C GLU A 13 -12.24 11.75 -17.58
N SER A 14 -12.47 11.68 -16.28
CA SER A 14 -13.09 12.76 -15.54
C SER A 14 -11.98 13.75 -15.19
N THR A 15 -11.80 14.77 -16.00
CA THR A 15 -11.00 15.96 -15.69
C THR A 15 -11.77 16.92 -14.79
N SER A 16 -12.46 16.40 -13.77
CA SER A 16 -13.09 17.24 -12.75
C SER A 16 -11.99 17.98 -11.99
N LEU A 17 -12.16 19.30 -11.83
CA LEU A 17 -11.30 20.17 -11.05
C LEU A 17 -11.15 19.70 -9.59
N ASP A 18 -12.06 18.82 -9.14
CA ASP A 18 -12.12 18.27 -7.78
C ASP A 18 -11.47 16.88 -7.64
N THR A 19 -10.83 16.37 -8.70
CA THR A 19 -10.20 15.03 -8.65
C THR A 19 -8.95 15.04 -7.79
N CYS A 20 -8.98 14.34 -6.65
CA CYS A 20 -7.79 14.06 -5.84
C CYS A 20 -6.95 12.96 -6.48
N ARG A 21 -5.65 13.19 -6.65
CA ARG A 21 -4.65 12.19 -7.09
C ARG A 21 -3.88 11.69 -5.87
N ILE A 22 -3.96 10.38 -5.61
CA ILE A 22 -3.24 9.76 -4.50
C ILE A 22 -2.17 8.82 -5.04
N TYR A 23 -0.92 9.10 -4.72
CA TYR A 23 0.21 8.22 -4.97
C TYR A 23 0.46 7.37 -3.72
N LEU A 24 -0.02 6.11 -3.74
CA LEU A 24 0.35 5.15 -2.69
C LEU A 24 1.75 4.62 -2.97
N VAL A 25 2.62 4.74 -1.98
CA VAL A 25 4.01 4.31 -2.03
C VAL A 25 4.22 3.15 -1.06
N ARG A 26 4.78 2.04 -1.54
CA ARG A 26 5.30 1.02 -0.63
C ARG A 26 6.57 1.55 0.05
N HIS A 27 6.68 1.41 1.37
CA HIS A 27 7.91 1.77 2.10
C HIS A 27 9.15 1.08 1.51
N GLY A 28 10.34 1.68 1.72
CA GLY A 28 11.62 1.13 1.30
C GLY A 28 12.00 -0.16 2.03
N THR A 29 13.10 -0.77 1.62
CA THR A 29 13.62 -2.05 2.13
C THR A 29 13.93 -2.01 3.62
N THR A 30 13.72 -3.13 4.30
CA THR A 30 14.11 -3.40 5.69
C THR A 30 14.84 -4.73 5.76
N THR A 31 15.62 -5.00 6.81
CA THR A 31 16.30 -6.29 6.99
C THR A 31 15.35 -7.49 6.89
N MET A 32 14.13 -7.39 7.45
CA MET A 32 13.14 -8.46 7.37
C MET A 32 12.58 -8.67 5.94
N ASN A 33 12.69 -7.69 5.04
CA ASN A 33 12.38 -7.90 3.62
C ASN A 33 13.40 -8.83 2.98
N VAL A 34 14.68 -8.62 3.27
CA VAL A 34 15.77 -9.45 2.74
C VAL A 34 15.63 -10.91 3.22
N GLU A 35 15.14 -11.10 4.43
CA GLU A 35 14.92 -12.42 5.03
C GLU A 35 13.58 -13.06 4.62
N ASN A 36 12.76 -12.39 3.82
CA ASN A 36 11.41 -12.82 3.39
C ASN A 36 10.49 -13.20 4.56
N ARG A 37 10.52 -12.39 5.65
CA ARG A 37 9.70 -12.60 6.84
C ARG A 37 8.50 -11.67 6.88
N TYR A 38 7.36 -12.17 7.36
CA TYR A 38 6.20 -11.36 7.68
C TYR A 38 6.54 -10.32 8.74
N ARG A 39 6.42 -9.05 8.42
CA ARG A 39 6.78 -7.95 9.33
C ARG A 39 5.61 -7.54 10.21
N GLY A 40 4.42 -7.52 9.60
CA GLY A 40 3.24 -7.07 10.30
C GLY A 40 3.44 -5.69 10.94
N ARG A 41 3.09 -5.59 12.20
CA ARG A 41 3.23 -4.39 13.02
C ARG A 41 4.56 -4.28 13.75
N ARG A 42 5.49 -5.21 13.57
CA ARG A 42 6.87 -5.05 14.09
C ARG A 42 7.49 -3.78 13.53
N ASP A 43 7.99 -2.95 14.43
CA ASP A 43 8.51 -1.61 14.09
C ASP A 43 9.99 -1.66 13.68
N VAL A 44 10.24 -2.26 12.53
CA VAL A 44 11.57 -2.40 11.92
C VAL A 44 11.88 -1.14 11.10
N PRO A 45 13.09 -0.52 11.25
CA PRO A 45 13.49 0.64 10.45
C PRO A 45 13.85 0.25 9.02
N LEU A 46 14.01 1.24 8.15
CA LEU A 46 14.65 1.08 6.86
C LEU A 46 16.11 0.65 7.04
N ASP A 47 16.62 -0.15 6.11
CA ASP A 47 18.06 -0.38 5.94
C ASP A 47 18.65 0.62 4.92
N ALA A 48 19.94 0.47 4.60
CA ALA A 48 20.62 1.38 3.67
C ALA A 48 19.97 1.37 2.27
N GLN A 49 19.52 0.20 1.79
CA GLN A 49 18.81 0.10 0.53
C GLN A 49 17.44 0.77 0.60
N GLY A 50 16.74 0.63 1.74
CA GLY A 50 15.44 1.25 1.96
C GLY A 50 15.46 2.77 1.91
N TYR A 51 16.53 3.39 2.38
CA TYR A 51 16.73 4.83 2.21
C TYR A 51 16.90 5.20 0.73
N GLN A 52 17.61 4.40 -0.07
CA GLN A 52 17.73 4.62 -1.52
C GLN A 52 16.39 4.42 -2.24
N ASP A 53 15.61 3.40 -1.85
CA ASP A 53 14.26 3.18 -2.39
C ASP A 53 13.36 4.39 -2.12
N ALA A 54 13.43 4.97 -0.92
CA ALA A 54 12.66 6.15 -0.56
C ALA A 54 13.08 7.40 -1.37
N VAL A 55 14.38 7.59 -1.59
CA VAL A 55 14.91 8.67 -2.44
C VAL A 55 14.45 8.48 -3.90
N ASN A 56 14.46 7.27 -4.41
CA ASN A 56 14.00 6.97 -5.75
C ASN A 56 12.49 7.21 -5.90
N ALA A 57 11.67 6.83 -4.90
CA ALA A 57 10.25 7.15 -4.87
C ALA A 57 10.00 8.66 -4.86
N ALA A 58 10.75 9.41 -4.05
CA ALA A 58 10.66 10.88 -4.00
C ALA A 58 10.98 11.52 -5.35
N ARG A 59 12.02 11.04 -6.05
CA ARG A 59 12.38 11.51 -7.40
C ARG A 59 11.29 11.25 -8.43
N GLN A 60 10.63 10.08 -8.38
CA GLN A 60 9.50 9.76 -9.26
C GLN A 60 8.32 10.69 -9.03
N LEU A 61 8.16 11.21 -7.81
CA LEU A 61 7.12 12.17 -7.44
C LEU A 61 7.52 13.63 -7.70
N SER A 62 8.73 13.87 -8.17
CA SER A 62 9.20 15.23 -8.54
C SER A 62 8.31 15.80 -9.63
N GLY A 63 7.76 16.98 -9.39
CA GLY A 63 6.82 17.63 -10.32
C GLY A 63 5.35 17.14 -10.22
N ALA A 64 5.03 16.20 -9.35
CA ALA A 64 3.63 15.77 -9.13
C ALA A 64 2.77 16.88 -8.48
N GLY A 65 3.39 17.92 -7.91
CA GLY A 65 2.69 19.02 -7.24
C GLY A 65 2.02 18.57 -5.93
N LEU A 66 2.74 17.79 -5.14
CA LEU A 66 2.22 17.29 -3.86
C LEU A 66 1.91 18.43 -2.90
N THR A 67 0.74 18.39 -2.27
CA THR A 67 0.30 19.34 -1.24
C THR A 67 0.34 18.76 0.17
N ALA A 68 0.29 17.42 0.31
CA ALA A 68 0.39 16.71 1.59
C ALA A 68 1.04 15.35 1.41
N VAL A 69 1.64 14.85 2.50
CA VAL A 69 2.16 13.47 2.58
C VAL A 69 1.56 12.79 3.80
N TYR A 70 0.96 11.62 3.57
CA TYR A 70 0.41 10.75 4.61
C TYR A 70 1.31 9.52 4.83
N THR A 71 1.26 8.96 6.01
CA THR A 71 2.02 7.75 6.34
C THR A 71 1.30 6.87 7.36
N GLY A 72 1.54 5.57 7.31
CA GLY A 72 1.28 4.69 8.45
C GLY A 72 2.19 5.02 9.64
N PRO A 73 1.89 4.46 10.84
CA PRO A 73 2.58 4.86 12.09
C PRO A 73 3.95 4.20 12.29
N LEU A 74 4.39 3.29 11.42
CA LEU A 74 5.61 2.51 11.61
C LEU A 74 6.85 3.26 11.10
N ARG A 75 7.99 3.12 11.79
CA ARG A 75 9.25 3.83 11.49
C ARG A 75 9.65 3.76 10.01
N ARG A 76 9.52 2.60 9.36
CA ARG A 76 9.84 2.43 7.93
C ARG A 76 8.96 3.27 7.01
N THR A 77 7.67 3.38 7.32
CA THR A 77 6.75 4.22 6.53
C THR A 77 6.97 5.70 6.82
N ILE A 78 7.17 6.06 8.08
CA ILE A 78 7.47 7.46 8.48
C ILE A 78 8.76 7.93 7.82
N ALA A 79 9.84 7.13 7.87
CA ALA A 79 11.12 7.51 7.25
C ALA A 79 11.02 7.66 5.74
N THR A 80 10.29 6.76 5.05
CA THR A 80 10.03 6.89 3.61
C THR A 80 9.22 8.16 3.30
N ALA A 81 8.18 8.43 4.08
CA ALA A 81 7.32 9.60 3.90
C ALA A 81 8.05 10.91 4.16
N GLN A 82 8.94 10.95 5.16
CA GLN A 82 9.74 12.13 5.47
C GLN A 82 10.65 12.51 4.29
N ILE A 83 11.32 11.53 3.68
CA ILE A 83 12.17 11.77 2.51
C ILE A 83 11.34 12.32 1.33
N ILE A 84 10.14 11.78 1.11
CA ILE A 84 9.22 12.28 0.06
C ILE A 84 8.79 13.72 0.38
N ALA A 85 8.41 14.00 1.63
CA ALA A 85 7.97 15.32 2.06
C ALA A 85 9.08 16.38 1.93
N ASP A 86 10.30 16.02 2.34
CA ASP A 86 11.48 16.89 2.26
C ASP A 86 11.81 17.23 0.79
N GLU A 87 11.87 16.23 -0.10
CA GLU A 87 12.15 16.42 -1.53
C GLU A 87 11.06 17.25 -2.22
N ALA A 88 9.79 16.99 -1.91
CA ALA A 88 8.66 17.74 -2.45
C ALA A 88 8.46 19.10 -1.77
N ARG A 89 9.21 19.42 -0.71
CA ARG A 89 9.06 20.61 0.14
C ARG A 89 7.65 20.77 0.71
N VAL A 90 7.05 19.67 1.10
CA VAL A 90 5.71 19.61 1.70
C VAL A 90 5.86 19.56 3.21
N PRO A 91 5.46 20.60 3.96
CA PRO A 91 5.56 20.61 5.43
C PRO A 91 4.46 19.79 6.11
N ASP A 92 3.42 19.40 5.38
CA ASP A 92 2.24 18.72 5.93
C ASP A 92 2.41 17.20 5.85
N LEU A 93 3.13 16.62 6.82
CA LEU A 93 3.29 15.18 7.01
C LEU A 93 2.32 14.69 8.10
N ARG A 94 1.41 13.79 7.73
CA ARG A 94 0.32 13.31 8.61
C ARG A 94 0.37 11.80 8.81
N ILE A 95 0.30 11.36 10.07
CA ILE A 95 0.14 9.95 10.40
C ILE A 95 -1.34 9.58 10.29
N LEU A 96 -1.65 8.53 9.52
CA LEU A 96 -2.99 8.00 9.35
C LEU A 96 -2.98 6.48 9.66
N HIS A 97 -3.58 6.11 10.79
CA HIS A 97 -3.57 4.71 11.28
C HIS A 97 -4.24 3.72 10.32
N GLY A 98 -5.16 4.17 9.47
CA GLY A 98 -5.75 3.36 8.41
C GLY A 98 -4.73 2.83 7.38
N LEU A 99 -3.55 3.47 7.27
CA LEU A 99 -2.44 3.04 6.42
C LEU A 99 -1.47 2.07 7.12
N ASN A 100 -1.71 1.69 8.40
CA ASN A 100 -0.86 0.73 9.10
C ASN A 100 -0.87 -0.63 8.40
N ASN A 101 0.17 -1.42 8.64
CA ASN A 101 0.24 -2.77 8.10
C ASN A 101 -0.83 -3.69 8.71
N VAL A 102 -1.11 -4.80 8.04
CA VAL A 102 -1.85 -5.93 8.61
C VAL A 102 -1.12 -6.39 9.87
N ASP A 103 -1.90 -6.64 10.93
CA ASP A 103 -1.43 -7.37 12.10
C ASP A 103 -1.39 -8.85 11.76
N TYR A 104 -0.21 -9.38 11.51
CA TYR A 104 -0.05 -10.79 11.19
C TYR A 104 -0.04 -11.68 12.43
N GLY A 105 -0.06 -11.11 13.65
CA GLY A 105 -0.09 -11.84 14.90
C GLY A 105 1.02 -12.88 15.02
N ALA A 106 0.68 -14.15 15.19
CA ALA A 106 1.66 -15.24 15.33
C ALA A 106 2.55 -15.46 14.10
N TRP A 107 2.16 -14.98 12.93
CA TRP A 107 3.02 -15.07 11.73
C TRP A 107 4.11 -14.01 11.69
N GLU A 108 4.09 -13.01 12.56
CA GLU A 108 5.13 -11.98 12.58
C GLU A 108 6.51 -12.54 12.90
N GLY A 109 7.44 -12.37 11.98
CA GLY A 109 8.79 -12.92 12.04
C GLY A 109 8.95 -14.26 11.35
N LEU A 110 7.89 -14.93 10.95
CA LEU A 110 7.95 -16.18 10.17
C LEU A 110 8.19 -15.88 8.68
N THR A 111 8.85 -16.80 8.00
CA THR A 111 8.85 -16.88 6.53
C THR A 111 7.52 -17.45 6.04
N SER A 112 7.25 -17.36 4.73
CA SER A 112 6.05 -17.97 4.13
C SER A 112 5.99 -19.49 4.40
N THR A 113 7.12 -20.20 4.29
CA THR A 113 7.20 -21.64 4.56
C THR A 113 6.92 -21.97 6.05
N GLU A 114 7.45 -21.15 6.95
CA GLU A 114 7.21 -21.32 8.40
C GLU A 114 5.73 -21.02 8.74
N ALA A 115 5.12 -20.00 8.13
CA ALA A 115 3.71 -19.68 8.31
C ALA A 115 2.78 -20.76 7.74
N GLU A 116 3.12 -21.32 6.57
CA GLU A 116 2.41 -22.46 5.98
C GLU A 116 2.49 -23.69 6.89
N SER A 117 3.66 -23.96 7.45
CA SER A 117 3.85 -25.09 8.39
C SER A 117 3.11 -24.88 9.72
N TYR A 118 2.92 -23.62 10.13
CA TYR A 118 2.19 -23.26 11.37
C TYR A 118 0.69 -23.57 11.24
N ASP A 119 0.06 -23.21 10.13
CA ASP A 119 -1.34 -23.47 9.81
C ASP A 119 -1.54 -23.52 8.28
N PRO A 120 -1.44 -24.71 7.67
CA PRO A 120 -1.56 -24.88 6.21
C PRO A 120 -2.91 -24.44 5.64
N GLU A 121 -4.01 -24.68 6.38
CA GLU A 121 -5.36 -24.35 5.92
C GLU A 121 -5.57 -22.84 5.90
N LEU A 122 -5.18 -22.16 6.97
CA LEU A 122 -5.25 -20.71 7.04
C LEU A 122 -4.29 -20.04 6.05
N PHE A 123 -3.09 -20.59 5.85
CA PHE A 123 -2.14 -20.07 4.86
C PHE A 123 -2.68 -20.19 3.43
N ALA A 124 -3.30 -21.32 3.09
CA ALA A 124 -3.98 -21.50 1.81
C ALA A 124 -5.12 -20.49 1.64
N LEU A 125 -5.91 -20.24 2.70
CA LEU A 125 -6.97 -19.24 2.69
C LEU A 125 -6.42 -17.83 2.51
N TYR A 126 -5.35 -17.45 3.22
CA TYR A 126 -4.65 -16.19 3.05
C TYR A 126 -4.21 -15.97 1.59
N ARG A 127 -3.73 -17.02 0.94
CA ARG A 127 -3.28 -16.93 -0.46
C ARG A 127 -4.41 -16.80 -1.47
N THR A 128 -5.53 -17.49 -1.25
CA THR A 128 -6.59 -17.66 -2.26
C THR A 128 -7.85 -16.87 -2.00
N ALA A 129 -8.17 -16.58 -0.74
CA ALA A 129 -9.39 -15.88 -0.32
C ALA A 129 -9.12 -14.91 0.84
N PRO A 130 -8.37 -13.80 0.58
CA PRO A 130 -7.93 -12.88 1.62
C PRO A 130 -9.08 -12.26 2.41
N ASP A 131 -10.25 -12.07 1.79
CA ASP A 131 -11.45 -11.57 2.43
C ASP A 131 -11.95 -12.46 3.57
N ARG A 132 -11.59 -13.74 3.56
CA ARG A 132 -11.95 -14.76 4.57
C ARG A 132 -10.84 -15.05 5.58
N ALA A 133 -9.61 -14.60 5.29
CA ALA A 133 -8.45 -14.91 6.10
C ALA A 133 -8.41 -14.04 7.37
N VAL A 134 -8.10 -14.71 8.51
CA VAL A 134 -7.85 -14.07 9.81
C VAL A 134 -6.48 -14.50 10.28
N CYS A 135 -5.53 -13.57 10.40
CA CYS A 135 -4.21 -13.91 10.91
C CYS A 135 -4.28 -14.45 12.36
N PRO A 136 -3.51 -15.49 12.72
CA PRO A 136 -3.57 -16.09 14.06
C PRO A 136 -3.27 -15.04 15.14
N ILE A 137 -4.19 -14.82 16.08
CA ILE A 137 -4.13 -13.75 17.10
C ILE A 137 -3.88 -12.33 16.53
N GLY A 138 -4.12 -12.15 15.24
CA GLY A 138 -3.92 -10.91 14.50
C GLY A 138 -5.20 -10.33 13.92
N GLU A 139 -5.06 -9.62 12.81
CA GLU A 139 -6.14 -8.89 12.14
C GLU A 139 -6.82 -9.75 11.05
N ARG A 140 -8.12 -9.56 10.88
CA ARG A 140 -8.84 -10.06 9.70
C ARG A 140 -8.46 -9.20 8.49
N LEU A 141 -8.14 -9.82 7.36
CA LEU A 141 -7.71 -9.07 6.17
C LEU A 141 -8.82 -8.18 5.60
N SER A 142 -10.09 -8.57 5.74
CA SER A 142 -11.23 -7.71 5.37
C SER A 142 -11.29 -6.43 6.21
N ASP A 143 -10.97 -6.51 7.51
CA ASP A 143 -10.96 -5.32 8.39
C ASP A 143 -9.79 -4.40 8.01
N ALA A 144 -8.63 -4.97 7.66
CA ALA A 144 -7.49 -4.22 7.13
C ALA A 144 -7.85 -3.54 5.80
N GLN A 145 -8.57 -4.22 4.92
CA GLN A 145 -9.05 -3.67 3.65
C GLN A 145 -10.03 -2.51 3.90
N ASP A 146 -11.01 -2.69 4.77
CA ASP A 146 -12.04 -1.68 5.06
C ASP A 146 -11.43 -0.40 5.64
N ARG A 147 -10.46 -0.51 6.59
CA ARG A 147 -9.77 0.67 7.14
C ARG A 147 -8.88 1.36 6.09
N ALA A 148 -8.31 0.60 5.14
CA ALA A 148 -7.52 1.18 4.07
C ALA A 148 -8.40 1.97 3.08
N ILE A 149 -9.54 1.43 2.68
CA ILE A 149 -10.52 2.13 1.83
C ILE A 149 -11.07 3.37 2.54
N ALA A 150 -11.38 3.29 3.83
CA ALA A 150 -11.79 4.46 4.61
C ALA A 150 -10.71 5.54 4.66
N ALA A 151 -9.43 5.15 4.80
CA ALA A 151 -8.30 6.08 4.73
C ALA A 151 -8.18 6.75 3.37
N MET A 152 -8.34 6.00 2.27
CA MET A 152 -8.35 6.54 0.91
C MET A 152 -9.48 7.56 0.71
N SER A 153 -10.69 7.21 1.13
CA SER A 153 -11.85 8.10 1.03
C SER A 153 -11.66 9.38 1.84
N LEU A 154 -11.12 9.27 3.07
CA LEU A 154 -10.81 10.42 3.92
C LEU A 154 -9.78 11.36 3.26
N MET A 155 -8.72 10.80 2.68
CA MET A 155 -7.71 11.59 1.97
C MET A 155 -8.32 12.28 0.75
N GLY A 156 -9.10 11.57 -0.05
CA GLY A 156 -9.79 12.16 -1.22
C GLY A 156 -10.72 13.31 -0.86
N THR A 157 -11.49 13.17 0.23
CA THR A 157 -12.41 14.22 0.70
C THR A 157 -11.66 15.47 1.21
N ARG A 158 -10.46 15.29 1.78
CA ARG A 158 -9.67 16.41 2.33
C ARG A 158 -8.87 17.18 1.29
N HIS A 159 -8.67 16.60 0.11
CA HIS A 159 -7.75 17.11 -0.91
C HIS A 159 -8.42 17.16 -2.31
N PRO A 160 -9.61 17.83 -2.46
CA PRO A 160 -10.24 17.95 -3.76
C PRO A 160 -9.36 18.73 -4.73
N GLY A 161 -9.14 18.19 -5.93
CA GLY A 161 -8.29 18.80 -6.96
C GLY A 161 -6.79 18.71 -6.74
N GLU A 162 -6.34 18.17 -5.61
CA GLU A 162 -4.94 18.15 -5.20
C GLU A 162 -4.25 16.83 -5.57
N ALA A 163 -2.92 16.83 -5.45
CA ALA A 163 -2.08 15.64 -5.51
C ALA A 163 -1.41 15.40 -4.14
N ILE A 164 -1.50 14.19 -3.64
CA ILE A 164 -0.90 13.80 -2.37
C ILE A 164 -0.15 12.48 -2.49
N ALA A 165 0.82 12.26 -1.61
CA ALA A 165 1.46 10.95 -1.45
C ALA A 165 1.00 10.29 -0.14
N ALA A 166 0.97 8.95 -0.12
CA ALA A 166 0.67 8.20 1.09
C ALA A 166 1.51 6.94 1.17
N VAL A 167 2.30 6.79 2.24
CA VAL A 167 3.22 5.67 2.40
C VAL A 167 2.58 4.57 3.23
N THR A 168 2.59 3.36 2.69
CA THR A 168 2.01 2.17 3.31
C THR A 168 2.81 0.90 2.97
N HIS A 169 2.18 -0.26 2.89
CA HIS A 169 2.77 -1.60 2.78
C HIS A 169 2.23 -2.35 1.57
N ALA A 170 2.99 -3.31 1.02
CA ALA A 170 2.59 -4.08 -0.15
C ALA A 170 1.21 -4.73 0.01
N VAL A 171 0.98 -5.42 1.14
CA VAL A 171 -0.31 -6.09 1.40
C VAL A 171 -1.47 -5.09 1.44
N MET A 172 -1.27 -3.89 1.97
CA MET A 172 -2.32 -2.87 2.03
C MET A 172 -2.68 -2.37 0.62
N ILE A 173 -1.67 -2.14 -0.23
CA ILE A 173 -1.89 -1.77 -1.64
C ILE A 173 -2.64 -2.89 -2.37
N ARG A 174 -2.20 -4.16 -2.18
CA ARG A 174 -2.88 -5.33 -2.75
C ARG A 174 -4.34 -5.42 -2.33
N LEU A 175 -4.64 -5.23 -1.04
CA LEU A 175 -6.01 -5.27 -0.53
C LEU A 175 -6.89 -4.16 -1.12
N ILE A 176 -6.35 -2.93 -1.27
CA ILE A 176 -7.06 -1.83 -1.92
C ILE A 176 -7.36 -2.19 -3.39
N VAL A 177 -6.34 -2.65 -4.13
CA VAL A 177 -6.51 -3.03 -5.54
C VAL A 177 -7.53 -4.18 -5.67
N ALA A 178 -7.43 -5.22 -4.83
CA ALA A 178 -8.38 -6.34 -4.83
C ALA A 178 -9.82 -5.89 -4.58
N ARG A 179 -10.05 -4.95 -3.65
CA ARG A 179 -11.37 -4.36 -3.38
C ARG A 179 -11.95 -3.66 -4.60
N LEU A 180 -11.13 -2.92 -5.33
CA LEU A 180 -11.58 -2.11 -6.47
C LEU A 180 -11.75 -2.92 -7.75
N THR A 181 -11.02 -4.01 -7.91
CA THR A 181 -11.05 -4.87 -9.11
C THR A 181 -11.87 -6.14 -8.95
N GLY A 182 -12.22 -6.52 -7.73
CA GLY A 182 -12.81 -7.83 -7.43
C GLY A 182 -11.80 -9.00 -7.55
N ALA A 183 -10.50 -8.70 -7.58
CA ALA A 183 -9.46 -9.73 -7.69
C ALA A 183 -9.47 -10.66 -6.48
N SER A 184 -9.40 -11.96 -6.73
CA SER A 184 -9.39 -13.03 -5.73
C SER A 184 -8.50 -14.17 -6.21
N GLY A 185 -8.36 -15.23 -5.42
CA GLY A 185 -7.44 -16.30 -5.75
C GLY A 185 -6.01 -15.78 -5.83
N GLU A 186 -5.20 -16.29 -6.73
CA GLU A 186 -3.81 -15.82 -6.91
C GLU A 186 -3.71 -14.40 -7.49
N THR A 187 -4.80 -13.87 -8.09
CA THR A 187 -4.77 -12.57 -8.79
C THR A 187 -4.76 -11.35 -7.85
N TRP A 188 -5.09 -11.50 -6.57
CA TRP A 188 -5.02 -10.40 -5.61
C TRP A 188 -3.56 -10.08 -5.21
N ARG A 189 -2.64 -11.01 -5.43
CA ARG A 189 -1.22 -10.88 -5.07
C ARG A 189 -0.41 -10.23 -6.18
N ILE A 190 -0.83 -9.07 -6.65
CA ILE A 190 -0.07 -8.30 -7.63
C ILE A 190 1.34 -7.97 -7.12
N PRO A 191 2.35 -7.90 -8.00
CA PRO A 191 3.67 -7.42 -7.61
C PRO A 191 3.58 -5.97 -7.13
N VAL A 192 4.25 -5.65 -6.04
CA VAL A 192 4.37 -4.29 -5.50
C VAL A 192 5.81 -4.09 -5.06
N GLY A 193 6.64 -3.48 -5.88
CA GLY A 193 8.07 -3.23 -5.62
C GLY A 193 8.30 -2.29 -4.43
N ARG A 194 9.47 -2.39 -3.79
CA ARG A 194 9.87 -1.48 -2.70
C ARG A 194 10.10 -0.08 -3.25
N GLY A 195 9.48 0.92 -2.64
CA GLY A 195 9.47 2.29 -3.17
C GLY A 195 8.64 2.47 -4.43
N SER A 196 7.91 1.45 -4.90
CA SER A 196 7.02 1.57 -6.06
C SER A 196 5.80 2.43 -5.76
N LEU A 197 5.25 3.02 -6.81
CA LEU A 197 4.09 3.89 -6.76
C LEU A 197 2.87 3.20 -7.38
N THR A 198 1.73 3.36 -6.74
CA THR A 198 0.41 3.02 -7.29
C THR A 198 -0.41 4.30 -7.32
N MET A 199 -0.94 4.69 -8.47
CA MET A 199 -1.69 5.92 -8.59
C MET A 199 -3.20 5.66 -8.58
N PHE A 200 -3.90 6.41 -7.73
CA PHE A 200 -5.35 6.43 -7.67
C PHE A 200 -5.90 7.84 -7.93
N GLN A 201 -7.12 7.87 -8.43
CA GLN A 201 -7.92 9.08 -8.55
C GLN A 201 -9.19 8.93 -7.73
N ILE A 202 -9.55 9.99 -7.00
CA ILE A 202 -10.79 10.04 -6.22
C ILE A 202 -11.57 11.27 -6.65
N ALA A 203 -12.77 11.01 -7.17
CA ALA A 203 -13.73 12.03 -7.55
C ALA A 203 -15.13 11.57 -7.14
N ASP A 204 -15.95 12.46 -6.60
CA ASP A 204 -17.34 12.18 -6.18
C ASP A 204 -17.45 10.97 -5.24
N GLY A 205 -16.46 10.75 -4.37
CA GLY A 205 -16.41 9.62 -3.45
C GLY A 205 -16.03 8.28 -4.11
N VAL A 206 -15.77 8.24 -5.42
CA VAL A 206 -15.40 7.04 -6.16
C VAL A 206 -13.89 6.96 -6.29
N ILE A 207 -13.31 5.83 -5.84
CA ILE A 207 -11.88 5.53 -5.97
C ILE A 207 -11.66 4.76 -7.26
N ARG A 208 -10.76 5.23 -8.10
CA ARG A 208 -10.34 4.56 -9.35
C ARG A 208 -8.85 4.33 -9.36
N ILE A 209 -8.43 3.18 -9.89
CA ILE A 209 -7.02 2.89 -10.15
C ILE A 209 -6.65 3.59 -11.46
N HIS A 210 -5.60 4.42 -11.42
CA HIS A 210 -5.04 5.08 -12.61
C HIS A 210 -3.81 4.36 -13.13
N ALA A 211 -2.91 3.94 -12.23
CA ALA A 211 -1.75 3.13 -12.59
C ALA A 211 -1.44 2.12 -11.48
N LEU A 212 -1.09 0.90 -11.88
CA LEU A 212 -0.64 -0.16 -10.97
C LEU A 212 0.86 0.00 -10.64
N PRO A 213 1.32 -0.57 -9.52
CA PRO A 213 2.72 -0.47 -9.14
C PRO A 213 3.62 -1.27 -10.07
N ASP A 214 4.85 -0.77 -10.23
CA ASP A 214 5.93 -1.52 -10.88
C ASP A 214 6.67 -2.40 -9.88
N GLY A 215 7.32 -3.47 -10.37
CA GLY A 215 8.24 -4.32 -9.63
C GLY A 215 7.91 -5.81 -9.68
N ASP A 216 8.88 -6.62 -9.27
CA ASP A 216 8.82 -8.09 -9.33
C ASP A 216 8.61 -8.72 -7.93
N ASP A 217 8.40 -7.92 -6.89
CA ASP A 217 8.32 -8.39 -5.50
C ASP A 217 6.91 -8.93 -5.22
N VAL A 218 6.80 -10.24 -5.26
CA VAL A 218 5.62 -11.01 -4.85
C VAL A 218 6.01 -11.76 -3.57
N ASP A 219 5.82 -11.11 -2.40
CA ASP A 219 6.03 -11.78 -1.10
C ASP A 219 5.16 -13.03 -0.94
#